data_45aafc616773a3c549b4a921ee9baf89
#
_entry.id   45aafc616773a3c549b4a921ee9baf89
#
_cell.length_a   1.000
_cell.length_b   1.000
_cell.length_c   1.000
_cell.angle_alpha   90.00
_cell.angle_beta   90.00
_cell.angle_gamma   90.00
#
_symmetry.space_group_name_H-M   'P 1'
#
loop_
_entity.id
_entity.type
_entity.pdbx_description
1 polymer ?
#
loop_
_entity_poly.entity_id
_entity_poly.type
_entity_poly.pdbx_seq_one_letter_code
_entity_poly.pdbx_strand_id
1 'polypeptide(L)'
;MAEAYDVITVGGGLAGAALAKRLAENGMRVLVLEREVAFRDRVRGEQMHCWGVAEARTLGLYELLLETCGHEVRYWSDQFVGFSEFGRRDLVKTSPHRAGSLNFYHPEMQSVVVGAAAAAGAMVRRGARVVEFVSDGLPGVRVHEDGNHERVYRARLVVGADGRNSICRRWGGFHVERDPEGMVIAGLLMEGLAAPEDRMSASLNPRLGTLSLTVPLGRGRFRAYVSIHKDARESAAAPLSGEANIPAFVAASIASGAPAEWYEGASAAGPLASYDARDTWVSHPHRTGLVLIGDAAASNDPSWGCGLSLTLRDVRVLADKLLASDDWSGAADGYAEEHDRHYDVIHRLTGWARALFYHPSLVAAAVRESALARLVADRTRGLDIVGIGPDLPCSEATRRRFFGED
;
A
#
# COMPACT_ATOMS: atom_id res chain seq x y z
N MET A 1 -20.38 -6.71 33.78
CA MET A 1 -19.29 -5.73 33.51
C MET A 1 -18.95 -5.85 32.03
N ALA A 2 -18.88 -4.73 31.30
CA ALA A 2 -18.43 -4.76 29.91
C ALA A 2 -16.99 -5.31 29.87
N GLU A 3 -16.72 -6.26 28.98
CA GLU A 3 -15.35 -6.73 28.77
C GLU A 3 -14.48 -5.54 28.31
N ALA A 4 -13.49 -5.18 29.12
CA ALA A 4 -12.54 -4.13 28.76
C ALA A 4 -11.33 -4.77 28.10
N TYR A 5 -10.98 -4.26 26.90
CA TYR A 5 -9.80 -4.65 26.16
C TYR A 5 -8.67 -3.65 26.41
N ASP A 6 -7.45 -4.03 26.09
CA ASP A 6 -6.35 -3.08 26.04
C ASP A 6 -6.43 -2.28 24.73
N VAL A 7 -6.64 -2.95 23.62
CA VAL A 7 -6.78 -2.33 22.29
C VAL A 7 -7.99 -2.87 21.55
N ILE A 8 -8.71 -1.99 20.85
CA ILE A 8 -9.70 -2.35 19.85
C ILE A 8 -9.20 -1.86 18.48
N THR A 9 -9.08 -2.76 17.49
CA THR A 9 -8.81 -2.37 16.10
C THR A 9 -10.11 -2.34 15.30
N VAL A 10 -10.39 -1.21 14.67
CA VAL A 10 -11.51 -1.02 13.73
C VAL A 10 -11.01 -1.31 12.32
N GLY A 11 -11.36 -2.49 11.80
CA GLY A 11 -10.85 -3.06 10.56
C GLY A 11 -9.87 -4.20 10.80
N GLY A 12 -10.14 -5.36 10.20
CA GLY A 12 -9.33 -6.58 10.25
C GLY A 12 -8.46 -6.78 9.00
N GLY A 13 -8.16 -5.71 8.25
CA GLY A 13 -7.19 -5.72 7.15
C GLY A 13 -5.76 -5.90 7.65
N LEU A 14 -4.76 -5.78 6.76
CA LEU A 14 -3.35 -5.93 7.11
C LEU A 14 -2.95 -5.13 8.36
N ALA A 15 -3.31 -3.84 8.42
CA ALA A 15 -2.96 -2.96 9.53
C ALA A 15 -3.49 -3.47 10.88
N GLY A 16 -4.81 -3.61 11.00
CA GLY A 16 -5.46 -3.96 12.27
C GLY A 16 -5.14 -5.38 12.72
N ALA A 17 -5.07 -6.34 11.79
CA ALA A 17 -4.76 -7.73 12.13
C ALA A 17 -3.27 -7.92 12.49
N ALA A 18 -2.34 -7.28 11.78
CA ALA A 18 -0.92 -7.35 12.12
C ALA A 18 -0.62 -6.71 13.48
N LEU A 19 -1.24 -5.56 13.77
CA LEU A 19 -1.13 -4.92 15.07
C LEU A 19 -1.70 -5.83 16.19
N ALA A 20 -2.89 -6.38 15.96
CA ALA A 20 -3.54 -7.27 16.92
C ALA A 20 -2.69 -8.51 17.22
N LYS A 21 -2.11 -9.14 16.18
CA LYS A 21 -1.17 -10.25 16.33
C LYS A 21 0.00 -9.84 17.24
N ARG A 22 0.69 -8.76 16.89
CA ARG A 22 1.88 -8.31 17.62
C ARG A 22 1.59 -7.99 19.09
N LEU A 23 0.47 -7.32 19.38
CA LEU A 23 0.09 -6.98 20.75
C LEU A 23 -0.39 -8.19 21.55
N ALA A 24 -1.16 -9.09 20.94
CA ALA A 24 -1.64 -10.31 21.60
C ALA A 24 -0.49 -11.27 21.95
N GLU A 25 0.51 -11.41 21.08
CA GLU A 25 1.76 -12.17 21.35
C GLU A 25 2.52 -11.62 22.58
N ASN A 26 2.28 -10.36 22.95
CA ASN A 26 2.86 -9.72 24.13
C ASN A 26 1.86 -9.64 25.32
N GLY A 27 0.83 -10.47 25.31
CA GLY A 27 -0.10 -10.63 26.45
C GLY A 27 -1.21 -9.59 26.55
N MET A 28 -1.35 -8.69 25.56
CA MET A 28 -2.43 -7.71 25.56
C MET A 28 -3.76 -8.31 25.11
N ARG A 29 -4.87 -7.85 25.71
CA ARG A 29 -6.22 -8.23 25.29
C ARG A 29 -6.65 -7.35 24.12
N VAL A 30 -6.66 -7.91 22.91
CA VAL A 30 -6.98 -7.18 21.68
C VAL A 30 -8.29 -7.70 21.08
N LEU A 31 -9.16 -6.76 20.69
CA LEU A 31 -10.37 -7.04 19.91
C LEU A 31 -10.22 -6.48 18.49
N VAL A 32 -10.38 -7.34 17.50
CA VAL A 32 -10.43 -6.98 16.07
C VAL A 32 -11.88 -6.99 15.62
N LEU A 33 -12.36 -5.86 15.10
CA LEU A 33 -13.70 -5.70 14.55
C LEU A 33 -13.63 -5.53 13.04
N GLU A 34 -14.08 -6.56 12.30
CA GLU A 34 -14.07 -6.57 10.84
C GLU A 34 -15.51 -6.69 10.31
N ARG A 35 -15.91 -5.75 9.45
CA ARG A 35 -17.26 -5.71 8.87
C ARG A 35 -17.53 -6.81 7.85
N GLU A 36 -16.49 -7.25 7.15
CA GLU A 36 -16.62 -8.29 6.12
C GLU A 36 -16.58 -9.69 6.77
N VAL A 37 -17.53 -10.52 6.42
CA VAL A 37 -17.52 -11.94 6.81
C VAL A 37 -16.42 -12.69 6.05
N ALA A 38 -16.21 -12.35 4.76
CA ALA A 38 -15.14 -12.87 3.92
C ALA A 38 -14.52 -11.72 3.11
N PHE A 39 -13.20 -11.74 3.00
CA PHE A 39 -12.50 -10.74 2.16
C PHE A 39 -12.75 -11.00 0.68
N ARG A 40 -12.84 -9.90 -0.09
CA ARG A 40 -13.12 -9.93 -1.53
C ARG A 40 -12.03 -9.23 -2.30
N ASP A 41 -11.82 -9.63 -3.54
CA ASP A 41 -10.96 -8.91 -4.47
C ASP A 41 -11.53 -7.51 -4.75
N ARG A 42 -10.77 -6.50 -4.35
CA ARG A 42 -11.08 -5.07 -4.57
C ARG A 42 -10.04 -4.40 -5.44
N VAL A 43 -9.21 -5.19 -6.14
CA VAL A 43 -8.11 -4.71 -6.99
C VAL A 43 -7.21 -3.76 -6.18
N ARG A 44 -6.67 -4.26 -5.08
CA ARG A 44 -5.83 -3.49 -4.17
C ARG A 44 -4.43 -4.06 -4.11
N GLY A 45 -3.50 -3.28 -3.55
CA GLY A 45 -2.08 -3.57 -3.49
C GLY A 45 -1.73 -5.01 -3.12
N GLU A 46 -0.87 -5.61 -3.91
CA GLU A 46 -0.46 -7.00 -3.81
C GLU A 46 1.06 -7.15 -3.78
N GLN A 47 1.76 -6.03 -3.65
CA GLN A 47 3.21 -5.99 -3.58
C GLN A 47 3.68 -5.30 -2.31
N MET A 48 4.64 -5.93 -1.65
CA MET A 48 5.38 -5.39 -0.52
C MET A 48 6.84 -5.20 -0.94
N HIS A 49 7.36 -3.99 -0.79
CA HIS A 49 8.75 -3.66 -1.13
C HIS A 49 9.77 -4.28 -0.16
N CYS A 50 11.04 -4.26 -0.51
CA CYS A 50 12.14 -4.82 0.30
C CYS A 50 12.13 -4.31 1.75
N TRP A 51 11.91 -3.02 1.97
CA TRP A 51 11.83 -2.44 3.31
C TRP A 51 10.54 -2.84 4.04
N GLY A 52 9.43 -3.07 3.33
CA GLY A 52 8.21 -3.65 3.92
C GLY A 52 8.40 -5.13 4.29
N VAL A 53 9.19 -5.88 3.52
CA VAL A 53 9.59 -7.26 3.88
C VAL A 53 10.42 -7.25 5.18
N ALA A 54 11.27 -6.26 5.39
CA ALA A 54 11.99 -6.11 6.65
C ALA A 54 11.04 -5.85 7.83
N GLU A 55 10.01 -5.02 7.65
CA GLU A 55 8.96 -4.82 8.65
C GLU A 55 8.17 -6.12 8.91
N ALA A 56 7.81 -6.85 7.84
CA ALA A 56 7.11 -8.14 7.96
C ALA A 56 7.92 -9.16 8.75
N ARG A 57 9.25 -9.22 8.56
CA ARG A 57 10.16 -10.07 9.34
C ARG A 57 10.14 -9.69 10.82
N THR A 58 10.24 -8.41 11.13
CA THR A 58 10.20 -7.91 12.53
C THR A 58 8.87 -8.23 13.21
N LEU A 59 7.77 -8.22 12.45
CA LEU A 59 6.43 -8.54 12.94
C LEU A 59 6.10 -10.05 12.94
N GLY A 60 7.04 -10.91 12.54
CA GLY A 60 6.82 -12.36 12.45
C GLY A 60 5.76 -12.76 11.43
N LEU A 61 5.64 -11.98 10.34
CA LEU A 61 4.66 -12.22 9.27
C LEU A 61 5.30 -12.75 7.99
N TYR A 62 6.61 -12.54 7.78
CA TYR A 62 7.24 -12.83 6.50
C TYR A 62 7.18 -14.32 6.15
N GLU A 63 7.67 -15.19 7.03
CA GLU A 63 7.68 -16.65 6.84
C GLU A 63 6.26 -17.19 6.69
N LEU A 64 5.34 -16.74 7.56
CA LEU A 64 3.93 -17.12 7.49
C LEU A 64 3.30 -16.79 6.13
N LEU A 65 3.53 -15.58 5.62
CA LEU A 65 2.98 -15.16 4.33
C LEU A 65 3.64 -15.93 3.18
N LEU A 66 4.96 -16.12 3.21
CA LEU A 66 5.71 -16.84 2.18
C LEU A 66 5.25 -18.30 2.06
N GLU A 67 5.05 -18.97 3.19
CA GLU A 67 4.63 -20.38 3.23
C GLU A 67 3.16 -20.61 2.83
N THR A 68 2.31 -19.59 3.00
CA THR A 68 0.85 -19.75 2.80
C THR A 68 0.34 -19.16 1.48
N CYS A 69 0.62 -17.91 1.21
CA CYS A 69 0.02 -17.16 0.09
C CYS A 69 1.01 -16.26 -0.66
N GLY A 70 2.23 -16.12 -0.16
CA GLY A 70 3.22 -15.20 -0.71
C GLY A 70 4.02 -15.79 -1.86
N HIS A 71 4.51 -14.91 -2.71
CA HIS A 71 5.45 -15.19 -3.78
C HIS A 71 6.59 -14.19 -3.70
N GLU A 72 7.81 -14.65 -3.38
CA GLU A 72 8.98 -13.78 -3.32
C GLU A 72 9.50 -13.50 -4.73
N VAL A 73 9.71 -12.22 -5.04
CA VAL A 73 10.20 -11.74 -6.32
C VAL A 73 11.56 -11.09 -6.13
N ARG A 74 12.56 -11.71 -6.72
CA ARG A 74 13.96 -11.29 -6.57
C ARG A 74 14.34 -10.08 -7.41
N TYR A 75 13.73 -9.93 -8.58
CA TYR A 75 14.17 -8.94 -9.55
C TYR A 75 13.12 -7.86 -9.79
N TRP A 76 13.61 -6.68 -10.15
CA TRP A 76 12.83 -5.56 -10.65
C TRP A 76 13.35 -5.15 -12.01
N SER A 77 12.47 -4.96 -12.96
CA SER A 77 12.79 -4.50 -14.32
C SER A 77 11.96 -3.28 -14.66
N ASP A 78 12.64 -2.19 -15.01
CA ASP A 78 12.02 -0.97 -15.51
C ASP A 78 12.36 -0.80 -16.99
N GLN A 79 11.34 -0.47 -17.78
CA GLN A 79 11.47 -0.13 -19.19
C GLN A 79 10.81 1.23 -19.45
N PHE A 80 11.50 2.10 -20.17
CA PHE A 80 10.92 3.34 -20.68
C PHE A 80 10.70 3.22 -22.18
N VAL A 81 9.45 3.41 -22.62
CA VAL A 81 9.11 3.36 -24.04
C VAL A 81 9.84 4.50 -24.79
N GLY A 82 10.60 4.11 -25.80
CA GLY A 82 11.45 5.03 -26.58
C GLY A 82 12.85 5.28 -26.01
N PHE A 83 13.20 4.60 -24.90
CA PHE A 83 14.54 4.57 -24.33
C PHE A 83 15.00 3.12 -24.19
N SER A 84 16.31 2.93 -24.00
CA SER A 84 16.82 1.59 -23.70
C SER A 84 16.31 1.08 -22.35
N GLU A 85 16.20 -0.23 -22.19
CA GLU A 85 15.84 -0.90 -20.95
C GLU A 85 16.79 -0.47 -19.81
N PHE A 86 16.24 -0.05 -18.66
CA PHE A 86 17.05 0.26 -17.46
C PHE A 86 17.70 -0.99 -16.85
N GLY A 87 17.31 -2.16 -17.34
CA GLY A 87 17.86 -3.44 -16.99
C GLY A 87 17.24 -4.05 -15.76
N ARG A 88 17.59 -5.29 -15.54
CA ARG A 88 17.12 -6.11 -14.43
C ARG A 88 17.95 -5.84 -13.18
N ARG A 89 17.31 -5.37 -12.12
CA ARG A 89 17.91 -5.15 -10.80
C ARG A 89 17.71 -6.37 -9.91
N ASP A 90 18.77 -6.87 -9.28
CA ASP A 90 18.69 -7.90 -8.23
C ASP A 90 18.44 -7.21 -6.87
N LEU A 91 17.20 -7.26 -6.39
CA LEU A 91 16.76 -6.60 -5.16
C LEU A 91 17.47 -7.15 -3.92
N VAL A 92 17.72 -8.47 -3.88
CA VAL A 92 18.41 -9.11 -2.74
C VAL A 92 19.86 -8.62 -2.62
N LYS A 93 20.52 -8.36 -3.75
CA LYS A 93 21.92 -7.87 -3.76
C LYS A 93 22.01 -6.37 -3.51
N THR A 94 21.05 -5.60 -3.98
CA THR A 94 21.13 -4.13 -4.04
C THR A 94 20.34 -3.43 -2.93
N SER A 95 19.31 -4.07 -2.35
CA SER A 95 18.59 -3.54 -1.20
C SER A 95 19.43 -3.67 0.08
N PRO A 96 19.46 -2.66 0.95
CA PRO A 96 20.09 -2.74 2.26
C PRO A 96 19.45 -3.83 3.15
N HIS A 97 18.21 -4.19 2.90
CA HIS A 97 17.46 -5.22 3.63
C HIS A 97 17.77 -6.65 3.16
N ARG A 98 18.53 -6.82 2.08
CA ARG A 98 18.87 -8.12 1.47
C ARG A 98 17.63 -8.99 1.24
N ALA A 99 16.57 -8.38 0.75
CA ALA A 99 15.26 -8.98 0.51
C ALA A 99 14.78 -8.67 -0.91
N GLY A 100 14.02 -9.59 -1.48
CA GLY A 100 13.18 -9.33 -2.65
C GLY A 100 11.90 -8.56 -2.28
N SER A 101 11.01 -8.38 -3.23
CA SER A 101 9.62 -8.00 -2.96
C SER A 101 8.82 -9.24 -2.58
N LEU A 102 7.84 -9.11 -1.70
CA LEU A 102 6.87 -10.17 -1.39
C LEU A 102 5.52 -9.78 -2.00
N ASN A 103 5.02 -10.63 -2.88
CA ASN A 103 3.75 -10.44 -3.56
C ASN A 103 2.74 -11.49 -3.12
N PHE A 104 1.45 -11.15 -3.14
CA PHE A 104 0.38 -12.05 -2.74
C PHE A 104 -0.97 -11.60 -3.30
N TYR A 105 -1.90 -12.53 -3.41
CA TYR A 105 -3.29 -12.17 -3.66
C TYR A 105 -3.91 -11.56 -2.39
N HIS A 106 -4.37 -10.32 -2.49
CA HIS A 106 -4.75 -9.51 -1.33
C HIS A 106 -5.77 -10.16 -0.39
N PRO A 107 -6.88 -10.78 -0.86
CA PRO A 107 -7.84 -11.45 0.03
C PRO A 107 -7.27 -12.66 0.79
N GLU A 108 -6.35 -13.42 0.16
CA GLU A 108 -5.66 -14.53 0.81
C GLU A 108 -4.77 -14.01 1.93
N MET A 109 -3.94 -13.02 1.66
CA MET A 109 -3.08 -12.36 2.65
C MET A 109 -3.89 -11.85 3.85
N GLN A 110 -5.00 -11.13 3.61
CA GLN A 110 -5.85 -10.64 4.69
C GLN A 110 -6.38 -11.78 5.56
N SER A 111 -6.81 -12.88 4.95
CA SER A 111 -7.32 -14.06 5.67
C SER A 111 -6.24 -14.72 6.52
N VAL A 112 -5.01 -14.82 6.00
CA VAL A 112 -3.85 -15.39 6.71
C VAL A 112 -3.50 -14.51 7.92
N VAL A 113 -3.39 -13.20 7.76
CA VAL A 113 -2.98 -12.28 8.84
C VAL A 113 -4.04 -12.20 9.95
N VAL A 114 -5.34 -12.20 9.59
CA VAL A 114 -6.43 -12.26 10.59
C VAL A 114 -6.41 -13.61 11.35
N GLY A 115 -6.17 -14.73 10.65
CA GLY A 115 -6.01 -16.03 11.27
C GLY A 115 -4.83 -16.05 12.24
N ALA A 116 -3.72 -15.44 11.88
CA ALA A 116 -2.54 -15.29 12.74
C ALA A 116 -2.82 -14.46 13.99
N ALA A 117 -3.60 -13.38 13.87
CA ALA A 117 -4.02 -12.57 15.02
C ALA A 117 -4.87 -13.39 15.99
N ALA A 118 -5.82 -14.18 15.49
CA ALA A 118 -6.64 -15.08 16.30
C ALA A 118 -5.79 -16.17 16.99
N ALA A 119 -4.85 -16.75 16.26
CA ALA A 119 -3.93 -17.76 16.81
C ALA A 119 -3.00 -17.18 17.90
N ALA A 120 -2.65 -15.91 17.81
CA ALA A 120 -1.90 -15.19 18.83
C ALA A 120 -2.72 -14.82 20.08
N GLY A 121 -4.04 -15.07 20.08
CA GLY A 121 -4.93 -14.81 21.22
C GLY A 121 -5.79 -13.55 21.09
N ALA A 122 -5.74 -12.82 19.97
CA ALA A 122 -6.65 -11.72 19.74
C ALA A 122 -8.08 -12.23 19.50
N MET A 123 -9.07 -11.54 20.07
CA MET A 123 -10.48 -11.82 19.77
C MET A 123 -10.83 -11.19 18.43
N VAL A 124 -11.25 -11.98 17.46
CA VAL A 124 -11.65 -11.51 16.13
C VAL A 124 -13.16 -11.65 15.95
N ARG A 125 -13.84 -10.54 15.63
CA ARG A 125 -15.26 -10.48 15.29
C ARG A 125 -15.41 -10.07 13.83
N ARG A 126 -15.83 -11.01 12.98
CA ARG A 126 -16.21 -10.75 11.59
C ARG A 126 -17.71 -10.49 11.48
N GLY A 127 -18.14 -9.73 10.46
CA GLY A 127 -19.51 -9.26 10.33
C GLY A 127 -19.86 -8.14 11.33
N ALA A 128 -18.87 -7.66 12.07
CA ALA A 128 -19.01 -6.66 13.12
C ALA A 128 -18.80 -5.24 12.54
N ARG A 129 -19.88 -4.51 12.37
CA ARG A 129 -19.86 -3.16 11.81
C ARG A 129 -19.80 -2.12 12.91
N VAL A 130 -18.67 -1.48 13.07
CA VAL A 130 -18.53 -0.31 13.96
C VAL A 130 -19.28 0.86 13.37
N VAL A 131 -20.09 1.52 14.19
CA VAL A 131 -21.00 2.62 13.77
C VAL A 131 -20.71 3.93 14.49
N GLU A 132 -20.03 3.91 15.65
CA GLU A 132 -19.73 5.08 16.44
C GLU A 132 -18.47 4.88 17.27
N PHE A 133 -17.71 5.95 17.46
CA PHE A 133 -16.65 6.05 18.49
C PHE A 133 -17.26 6.69 19.75
N VAL A 134 -17.03 6.10 20.90
CA VAL A 134 -17.59 6.51 22.18
C VAL A 134 -16.46 6.94 23.11
N SER A 135 -16.55 8.15 23.66
CA SER A 135 -15.51 8.77 24.50
C SER A 135 -15.98 9.19 25.90
N ASP A 136 -17.17 8.78 26.33
CA ASP A 136 -17.69 8.99 27.68
C ASP A 136 -17.05 8.00 28.66
N GLY A 137 -15.91 8.33 29.22
CA GLY A 137 -15.09 7.46 30.07
C GLY A 137 -13.94 6.82 29.28
N LEU A 138 -13.75 5.48 29.43
CA LEU A 138 -12.77 4.77 28.59
C LEU A 138 -13.20 4.83 27.11
N PRO A 139 -12.24 5.06 26.19
CA PRO A 139 -12.52 5.02 24.76
C PRO A 139 -13.21 3.71 24.36
N GLY A 140 -14.06 3.77 23.36
CA GLY A 140 -14.75 2.58 22.90
C GLY A 140 -15.44 2.75 21.56
N VAL A 141 -16.11 1.72 21.15
CA VAL A 141 -16.88 1.70 19.89
C VAL A 141 -18.23 1.03 20.08
N ARG A 142 -19.22 1.55 19.39
CA ARG A 142 -20.53 0.94 19.23
C ARG A 142 -20.55 0.10 17.95
N VAL A 143 -21.05 -1.12 18.04
CA VAL A 143 -20.93 -2.14 16.98
C VAL A 143 -22.29 -2.76 16.71
N HIS A 144 -22.64 -2.93 15.46
CA HIS A 144 -23.74 -3.79 15.04
C HIS A 144 -23.18 -5.17 14.66
N GLU A 145 -23.67 -6.20 15.34
CA GLU A 145 -23.34 -7.63 15.15
C GLU A 145 -24.62 -8.44 14.92
N ASP A 146 -24.50 -9.62 14.31
CA ASP A 146 -25.53 -10.65 14.22
C ASP A 146 -26.97 -10.14 13.94
N GLY A 147 -27.16 -9.46 12.78
CA GLY A 147 -28.48 -9.03 12.36
C GLY A 147 -29.03 -7.79 13.05
N ASN A 148 -28.17 -6.97 13.65
CA ASN A 148 -28.48 -5.66 14.24
C ASN A 148 -28.48 -5.60 15.79
N HIS A 149 -27.89 -6.58 16.46
CA HIS A 149 -27.64 -6.45 17.89
C HIS A 149 -26.55 -5.42 18.13
N GLU A 150 -26.90 -4.39 18.93
CA GLU A 150 -25.98 -3.32 19.27
C GLU A 150 -25.20 -3.68 20.53
N ARG A 151 -23.85 -3.52 20.46
CA ARG A 151 -22.96 -3.69 21.61
C ARG A 151 -21.97 -2.54 21.69
N VAL A 152 -21.54 -2.22 22.90
CA VAL A 152 -20.46 -1.25 23.16
C VAL A 152 -19.28 -1.99 23.75
N TYR A 153 -18.13 -1.88 23.07
CA TYR A 153 -16.85 -2.39 23.56
C TYR A 153 -15.98 -1.21 24.01
N ARG A 154 -15.23 -1.41 25.09
CA ARG A 154 -14.35 -0.40 25.68
C ARG A 154 -12.91 -0.89 25.68
N ALA A 155 -11.95 0.05 25.52
CA ALA A 155 -10.53 -0.24 25.55
C ALA A 155 -9.74 0.96 26.09
N ARG A 156 -8.46 0.74 26.39
CA ARG A 156 -7.53 1.85 26.70
C ARG A 156 -7.24 2.68 25.44
N LEU A 157 -7.22 2.03 24.25
CA LEU A 157 -6.99 2.67 22.96
C LEU A 157 -7.85 2.03 21.87
N VAL A 158 -8.46 2.86 21.04
CA VAL A 158 -9.09 2.46 19.78
C VAL A 158 -8.14 2.78 18.63
N VAL A 159 -7.94 1.81 17.73
CA VAL A 159 -7.07 1.96 16.56
C VAL A 159 -7.92 1.89 15.29
N GLY A 160 -8.03 2.99 14.57
CA GLY A 160 -8.66 3.06 13.27
C GLY A 160 -7.75 2.46 12.19
N ALA A 161 -8.10 1.28 11.69
CA ALA A 161 -7.44 0.53 10.63
C ALA A 161 -8.41 0.18 9.50
N ASP A 162 -9.42 1.02 9.30
CA ASP A 162 -10.58 0.81 8.44
C ASP A 162 -10.36 1.25 6.97
N GLY A 163 -9.11 1.55 6.63
CA GLY A 163 -8.63 1.72 5.28
C GLY A 163 -8.95 3.08 4.65
N ARG A 164 -8.79 3.18 3.34
CA ARG A 164 -8.83 4.44 2.56
C ARG A 164 -10.08 5.30 2.81
N ASN A 165 -11.24 4.69 3.01
CA ASN A 165 -12.50 5.37 3.28
C ASN A 165 -12.84 5.39 4.78
N SER A 166 -11.83 5.60 5.62
CA SER A 166 -11.95 5.54 7.07
C SER A 166 -13.08 6.41 7.61
N ILE A 167 -13.96 5.79 8.41
CA ILE A 167 -14.94 6.52 9.21
C ILE A 167 -14.33 6.99 10.53
N CYS A 168 -13.27 6.32 11.01
CA CYS A 168 -12.54 6.72 12.20
C CYS A 168 -11.96 8.14 12.07
N ARG A 169 -11.57 8.55 10.85
CA ARG A 169 -11.15 9.95 10.59
C ARG A 169 -12.23 10.96 10.99
N ARG A 170 -13.50 10.68 10.64
CA ARG A 170 -14.63 11.58 10.96
C ARG A 170 -14.92 11.61 12.46
N TRP A 171 -14.88 10.45 13.12
CA TRP A 171 -15.12 10.38 14.57
C TRP A 171 -14.05 11.10 15.37
N GLY A 172 -12.80 11.02 14.95
CA GLY A 172 -11.69 11.75 15.57
C GLY A 172 -11.62 13.23 15.19
N GLY A 173 -12.51 13.73 14.31
CA GLY A 173 -12.46 15.12 13.84
C GLY A 173 -11.18 15.44 13.09
N PHE A 174 -10.55 14.46 12.43
CA PHE A 174 -9.32 14.66 11.69
C PHE A 174 -9.55 15.47 10.42
N HIS A 175 -8.70 16.44 10.18
CA HIS A 175 -8.62 17.09 8.87
C HIS A 175 -7.96 16.15 7.88
N VAL A 176 -8.58 15.99 6.71
CA VAL A 176 -8.09 15.09 5.65
C VAL A 176 -7.53 15.94 4.52
N GLU A 177 -6.24 15.79 4.29
CA GLU A 177 -5.55 16.40 3.17
C GLU A 177 -5.58 15.49 1.94
N ARG A 178 -5.54 16.08 0.75
CA ARG A 178 -5.55 15.35 -0.51
C ARG A 178 -4.73 16.09 -1.56
N ASP A 179 -3.98 15.35 -2.35
CA ASP A 179 -3.36 15.91 -3.55
C ASP A 179 -4.43 16.38 -4.54
N PRO A 180 -4.22 17.54 -5.17
CA PRO A 180 -5.15 18.07 -6.19
C PRO A 180 -5.16 17.20 -7.45
N GLU A 181 -4.03 16.54 -7.73
CA GLU A 181 -3.79 15.73 -8.91
C GLU A 181 -3.50 14.29 -8.53
N GLY A 182 -3.88 13.36 -9.40
CA GLY A 182 -3.67 11.94 -9.18
C GLY A 182 -3.58 11.16 -10.48
N MET A 183 -3.11 9.94 -10.32
CA MET A 183 -3.22 8.92 -11.35
C MET A 183 -4.60 8.27 -11.25
N VAL A 184 -5.11 7.77 -12.36
CA VAL A 184 -6.15 6.74 -12.35
C VAL A 184 -5.45 5.42 -12.56
N ILE A 185 -5.70 4.45 -11.68
CA ILE A 185 -5.15 3.11 -11.81
C ILE A 185 -6.27 2.10 -12.06
N ALA A 186 -6.06 1.23 -13.02
CA ALA A 186 -6.90 0.06 -13.27
C ALA A 186 -6.11 -1.20 -13.03
N GLY A 187 -6.76 -2.24 -12.53
CA GLY A 187 -6.09 -3.53 -12.30
C GLY A 187 -6.99 -4.71 -12.64
N LEU A 188 -6.36 -5.79 -13.10
CA LEU A 188 -6.99 -7.03 -13.49
C LEU A 188 -6.17 -8.22 -13.00
N LEU A 189 -6.80 -9.17 -12.30
CA LEU A 189 -6.18 -10.46 -12.01
C LEU A 189 -6.24 -11.32 -13.28
N MET A 190 -5.10 -11.87 -13.67
CA MET A 190 -4.95 -12.69 -14.87
C MET A 190 -4.24 -14.00 -14.57
N GLU A 191 -4.59 -15.02 -15.32
CA GLU A 191 -3.92 -16.32 -15.37
C GLU A 191 -3.37 -16.59 -16.75
N GLY A 192 -2.24 -17.32 -16.82
CA GLY A 192 -1.62 -17.71 -18.08
C GLY A 192 -0.89 -16.58 -18.82
N LEU A 193 -0.57 -15.45 -18.16
CA LEU A 193 0.33 -14.45 -18.73
C LEU A 193 1.72 -15.06 -19.00
N ALA A 194 2.27 -14.89 -20.20
CA ALA A 194 3.62 -15.33 -20.55
C ALA A 194 4.71 -14.37 -19.99
N ALA A 195 4.43 -13.72 -18.87
CA ALA A 195 5.36 -12.84 -18.19
C ALA A 195 6.27 -13.63 -17.22
N PRO A 196 7.48 -13.15 -16.95
CA PRO A 196 8.37 -13.80 -15.98
C PRO A 196 7.82 -13.73 -14.54
N GLU A 197 7.84 -14.85 -13.82
CA GLU A 197 7.41 -14.92 -12.42
C GLU A 197 8.51 -14.49 -11.43
N ASP A 198 9.76 -14.41 -11.86
CA ASP A 198 10.91 -14.06 -11.00
C ASP A 198 11.12 -12.56 -10.82
N ARG A 199 10.31 -11.72 -11.49
CA ARG A 199 10.51 -10.26 -11.51
C ARG A 199 9.22 -9.45 -11.54
N MET A 200 9.29 -8.30 -10.92
CA MET A 200 8.37 -7.19 -11.17
C MET A 200 8.73 -6.55 -12.51
N SER A 201 7.75 -6.28 -13.34
CA SER A 201 7.98 -5.64 -14.63
C SER A 201 7.14 -4.37 -14.75
N ALA A 202 7.83 -3.23 -14.82
CA ALA A 202 7.24 -1.90 -14.98
C ALA A 202 7.62 -1.34 -16.35
N SER A 203 6.63 -0.95 -17.14
CA SER A 203 6.83 -0.27 -18.43
C SER A 203 6.20 1.11 -18.38
N LEU A 204 7.01 2.13 -18.52
CA LEU A 204 6.60 3.53 -18.46
C LEU A 204 6.56 4.12 -19.86
N ASN A 205 5.44 4.73 -20.23
CA ASN A 205 5.31 5.51 -21.46
C ASN A 205 5.05 6.97 -21.12
N PRO A 206 6.11 7.78 -20.94
CA PRO A 206 5.97 9.17 -20.56
C PRO A 206 5.25 10.06 -21.60
N ARG A 207 5.25 9.64 -22.87
CA ARG A 207 4.54 10.36 -23.93
C ARG A 207 3.03 10.25 -23.79
N LEU A 208 2.58 9.09 -23.31
CA LEU A 208 1.18 8.83 -23.01
C LEU A 208 0.82 9.14 -21.57
N GLY A 209 1.79 9.46 -20.70
CA GLY A 209 1.57 9.62 -19.26
C GLY A 209 1.06 8.33 -18.61
N THR A 210 1.55 7.17 -19.03
CA THR A 210 1.04 5.87 -18.59
C THR A 210 2.14 4.95 -18.05
N LEU A 211 1.74 4.03 -17.17
CA LEU A 211 2.54 2.93 -16.65
C LEU A 211 1.75 1.63 -16.83
N SER A 212 2.40 0.58 -17.31
CA SER A 212 1.94 -0.80 -17.13
C SER A 212 2.83 -1.49 -16.09
N LEU A 213 2.22 -2.15 -15.11
CA LEU A 213 2.92 -2.90 -14.08
C LEU A 213 2.39 -4.32 -14.03
N THR A 214 3.28 -5.31 -14.11
CA THR A 214 2.95 -6.73 -13.99
C THR A 214 3.53 -7.28 -12.69
N VAL A 215 2.64 -7.76 -11.81
CA VAL A 215 2.94 -8.25 -10.47
C VAL A 215 2.70 -9.75 -10.43
N PRO A 216 3.74 -10.59 -10.45
CA PRO A 216 3.57 -12.03 -10.31
C PRO A 216 3.13 -12.37 -8.87
N LEU A 217 2.09 -13.21 -8.76
CA LEU A 217 1.53 -13.66 -7.48
C LEU A 217 1.85 -15.15 -7.22
N GLY A 218 2.62 -15.76 -8.13
CA GLY A 218 2.90 -17.19 -8.13
C GLY A 218 1.75 -18.04 -8.67
N ARG A 219 2.07 -19.30 -8.96
CA ARG A 219 1.11 -20.31 -9.47
C ARG A 219 0.45 -19.90 -10.80
N GLY A 220 1.20 -19.21 -11.68
CA GLY A 220 0.70 -18.73 -12.97
C GLY A 220 -0.29 -17.56 -12.87
N ARG A 221 -0.48 -16.96 -11.68
CA ARG A 221 -1.34 -15.79 -11.46
C ARG A 221 -0.52 -14.49 -11.45
N PHE A 222 -1.09 -13.48 -12.05
CA PHE A 222 -0.52 -12.14 -12.11
C PHE A 222 -1.59 -11.08 -11.86
N ARG A 223 -1.21 -10.00 -11.18
CA ARG A 223 -1.99 -8.78 -11.22
C ARG A 223 -1.36 -7.83 -12.24
N ALA A 224 -2.07 -7.52 -13.31
CA ALA A 224 -1.70 -6.48 -14.25
C ALA A 224 -2.36 -5.16 -13.84
N TYR A 225 -1.58 -4.06 -13.86
CA TYR A 225 -2.06 -2.71 -13.60
C TYR A 225 -1.73 -1.79 -14.78
N VAL A 226 -2.63 -0.84 -15.03
CA VAL A 226 -2.37 0.32 -15.89
C VAL A 226 -2.67 1.57 -15.07
N SER A 227 -1.67 2.44 -14.93
CA SER A 227 -1.84 3.77 -14.35
C SER A 227 -1.82 4.81 -15.46
N ILE A 228 -2.72 5.79 -15.39
CA ILE A 228 -2.86 6.86 -16.39
C ILE A 228 -2.85 8.20 -15.65
N HIS A 229 -1.95 9.10 -16.06
CA HIS A 229 -1.95 10.47 -15.55
C HIS A 229 -3.25 11.17 -15.93
N LYS A 230 -3.81 11.95 -15.02
CA LYS A 230 -5.13 12.55 -15.24
C LYS A 230 -5.17 13.44 -16.49
N ASP A 231 -4.09 14.18 -16.78
CA ASP A 231 -4.01 15.05 -17.97
C ASP A 231 -3.88 14.26 -19.27
N ALA A 232 -3.49 12.99 -19.20
CA ALA A 232 -3.49 12.06 -20.33
C ALA A 232 -4.84 11.36 -20.52
N ARG A 233 -5.75 11.45 -19.54
CA ARG A 233 -7.02 10.72 -19.52
C ARG A 233 -7.98 11.12 -20.64
N GLU A 234 -7.95 12.36 -21.10
CA GLU A 234 -8.77 12.83 -22.23
C GLU A 234 -8.42 12.11 -23.54
N SER A 235 -7.21 11.56 -23.63
CA SER A 235 -6.75 10.76 -24.78
C SER A 235 -7.07 9.26 -24.62
N ALA A 236 -7.40 8.78 -23.41
CA ALA A 236 -7.75 7.39 -23.11
C ALA A 236 -9.29 7.23 -23.20
N ALA A 237 -9.80 6.95 -24.37
CA ALA A 237 -11.22 7.01 -24.71
C ALA A 237 -12.14 5.95 -24.05
N ALA A 238 -11.64 5.00 -23.28
CA ALA A 238 -12.45 3.92 -22.71
C ALA A 238 -12.33 3.84 -21.17
N PRO A 239 -13.44 3.60 -20.44
CA PRO A 239 -13.39 3.30 -19.03
C PRO A 239 -12.66 1.96 -18.81
N LEU A 240 -11.63 1.94 -17.96
CA LEU A 240 -10.91 0.73 -17.61
C LEU A 240 -11.56 0.04 -16.39
N SER A 241 -12.85 -0.26 -16.49
CA SER A 241 -13.63 -0.96 -15.44
C SER A 241 -14.71 -1.81 -16.07
N GLY A 242 -15.01 -2.96 -15.45
CA GLY A 242 -16.03 -3.91 -15.91
C GLY A 242 -15.52 -4.85 -17.00
N GLU A 243 -16.11 -6.02 -17.08
CA GLU A 243 -15.68 -7.14 -17.93
C GLU A 243 -15.63 -6.79 -19.42
N ALA A 244 -16.62 -6.03 -19.91
CA ALA A 244 -16.69 -5.60 -21.32
C ALA A 244 -15.45 -4.76 -21.76
N ASN A 245 -14.73 -4.17 -20.83
CA ASN A 245 -13.57 -3.31 -21.09
C ASN A 245 -12.21 -4.02 -20.93
N ILE A 246 -12.20 -5.34 -20.69
CA ILE A 246 -10.95 -6.12 -20.61
C ILE A 246 -10.10 -5.98 -21.88
N PRO A 247 -10.64 -6.05 -23.12
CA PRO A 247 -9.84 -5.82 -24.33
C PRO A 247 -9.19 -4.43 -24.36
N ALA A 248 -9.91 -3.38 -23.90
CA ALA A 248 -9.37 -2.03 -23.82
C ALA A 248 -8.25 -1.92 -22.77
N PHE A 249 -8.39 -2.61 -21.63
CA PHE A 249 -7.33 -2.70 -20.61
C PHE A 249 -6.07 -3.36 -21.15
N VAL A 250 -6.18 -4.47 -21.87
CA VAL A 250 -5.04 -5.16 -22.51
C VAL A 250 -4.37 -4.25 -23.53
N ALA A 251 -5.16 -3.60 -24.41
CA ALA A 251 -4.63 -2.64 -25.37
C ALA A 251 -3.90 -1.47 -24.70
N ALA A 252 -4.41 -0.94 -23.59
CA ALA A 252 -3.77 0.12 -22.80
C ALA A 252 -2.47 -0.37 -22.15
N SER A 253 -2.42 -1.62 -21.65
CA SER A 253 -1.21 -2.23 -21.12
C SER A 253 -0.10 -2.31 -22.17
N ILE A 254 -0.44 -2.78 -23.38
CA ILE A 254 0.49 -2.91 -24.51
C ILE A 254 0.94 -1.51 -24.97
N ALA A 255 0.03 -0.56 -25.10
CA ALA A 255 0.37 0.82 -25.46
C ALA A 255 1.30 1.49 -24.43
N SER A 256 1.22 1.08 -23.16
CA SER A 256 2.10 1.53 -22.08
C SER A 256 3.47 0.85 -22.10
N GLY A 257 3.68 -0.15 -22.98
CA GLY A 257 4.95 -0.83 -23.21
C GLY A 257 5.04 -2.26 -22.68
N ALA A 258 3.95 -2.85 -22.19
CA ALA A 258 3.94 -4.28 -21.89
C ALA A 258 4.04 -5.10 -23.20
N PRO A 259 4.84 -6.17 -23.24
CA PRO A 259 4.93 -7.04 -24.44
C PRO A 259 3.57 -7.66 -24.79
N ALA A 260 3.18 -7.55 -26.05
CA ALA A 260 1.88 -8.05 -26.51
C ALA A 260 1.77 -9.58 -26.36
N GLU A 261 2.86 -10.28 -26.61
CA GLU A 261 2.97 -11.74 -26.49
C GLU A 261 2.70 -12.25 -25.06
N TRP A 262 2.82 -11.41 -24.03
CA TRP A 262 2.47 -11.82 -22.67
C TRP A 262 0.97 -12.08 -22.50
N TYR A 263 0.14 -11.42 -23.29
CA TYR A 263 -1.32 -11.51 -23.20
C TYR A 263 -1.92 -12.60 -24.12
N GLU A 264 -1.09 -13.21 -24.97
CA GLU A 264 -1.54 -14.28 -25.86
C GLU A 264 -1.95 -15.52 -25.06
N GLY A 265 -3.22 -15.91 -25.13
CA GLY A 265 -3.77 -17.04 -24.38
C GLY A 265 -4.03 -16.78 -22.90
N ALA A 266 -3.74 -15.60 -22.39
CA ALA A 266 -4.06 -15.24 -21.01
C ALA A 266 -5.56 -14.99 -20.83
N SER A 267 -6.06 -15.26 -19.63
CA SER A 267 -7.46 -15.05 -19.25
C SER A 267 -7.62 -14.21 -18.00
N ALA A 268 -8.74 -13.49 -17.90
CA ALA A 268 -9.12 -12.78 -16.68
C ALA A 268 -9.56 -13.77 -15.60
N ALA A 269 -9.02 -13.63 -14.40
CA ALA A 269 -9.33 -14.45 -13.23
C ALA A 269 -9.98 -13.64 -12.08
N GLY A 270 -10.29 -12.37 -12.32
CA GLY A 270 -10.91 -11.48 -11.35
C GLY A 270 -11.55 -10.26 -12.00
N PRO A 271 -12.11 -9.35 -11.21
CA PRO A 271 -12.76 -8.15 -11.73
C PRO A 271 -11.74 -7.16 -12.31
N LEU A 272 -12.09 -6.49 -13.41
CA LEU A 272 -11.45 -5.28 -13.86
C LEU A 272 -12.06 -4.09 -13.13
N ALA A 273 -11.26 -3.39 -12.34
CA ALA A 273 -11.72 -2.20 -11.64
C ALA A 273 -10.67 -1.08 -11.71
N SER A 274 -11.14 0.15 -11.73
CA SER A 274 -10.31 1.34 -11.68
C SER A 274 -10.71 2.26 -10.55
N TYR A 275 -9.76 3.05 -10.07
CA TYR A 275 -9.97 4.02 -9.00
C TYR A 275 -9.00 5.20 -9.10
N ASP A 276 -9.41 6.30 -8.50
CA ASP A 276 -8.56 7.47 -8.29
C ASP A 276 -7.47 7.13 -7.28
N ALA A 277 -6.23 7.33 -7.67
CA ALA A 277 -5.04 6.92 -6.94
C ALA A 277 -4.37 8.07 -6.18
N ARG A 278 -5.08 9.19 -5.94
CA ARG A 278 -4.53 10.34 -5.23
C ARG A 278 -4.08 10.00 -3.82
N ASP A 279 -2.98 10.62 -3.41
CA ASP A 279 -2.58 10.65 -2.00
C ASP A 279 -3.66 11.32 -1.16
N THR A 280 -3.92 10.72 0.00
CA THR A 280 -4.89 11.22 0.97
C THR A 280 -4.36 10.91 2.36
N TRP A 281 -4.17 11.91 3.22
CA TRP A 281 -3.57 11.71 4.54
C TRP A 281 -4.19 12.58 5.62
N VAL A 282 -3.84 12.25 6.84
CA VAL A 282 -4.13 13.00 8.05
C VAL A 282 -2.80 13.35 8.68
N SER A 283 -2.53 14.65 8.85
CA SER A 283 -1.39 15.08 9.65
C SER A 283 -1.65 14.76 11.11
N HIS A 284 -0.65 14.18 11.77
CA HIS A 284 -0.69 13.76 13.17
C HIS A 284 -1.90 12.86 13.51
N PRO A 285 -1.88 11.57 13.09
CA PRO A 285 -3.01 10.67 13.13
C PRO A 285 -3.34 10.14 14.54
N HIS A 286 -3.28 11.01 15.57
CA HIS A 286 -3.62 10.72 16.96
C HIS A 286 -4.60 11.76 17.51
N ARG A 287 -5.54 11.29 18.33
CA ARG A 287 -6.42 12.03 19.22
C ARG A 287 -6.59 11.23 20.50
N THR A 288 -6.96 11.88 21.59
CA THR A 288 -7.18 11.20 22.88
C THR A 288 -8.04 9.94 22.72
N GLY A 289 -7.45 8.79 22.99
CA GLY A 289 -8.10 7.48 22.91
C GLY A 289 -8.32 6.91 21.50
N LEU A 290 -7.89 7.61 20.44
CA LEU A 290 -8.04 7.16 19.06
C LEU A 290 -6.76 7.44 18.25
N VAL A 291 -6.21 6.41 17.61
CA VAL A 291 -5.08 6.52 16.68
C VAL A 291 -5.46 5.89 15.34
N LEU A 292 -4.93 6.43 14.23
CA LEU A 292 -5.14 5.87 12.89
C LEU A 292 -3.83 5.23 12.39
N ILE A 293 -3.93 4.11 11.66
CA ILE A 293 -2.79 3.43 11.03
C ILE A 293 -3.09 2.99 9.60
N GLY A 294 -2.06 2.81 8.80
CA GLY A 294 -2.16 2.39 7.40
C GLY A 294 -3.00 3.34 6.57
N ASP A 295 -3.78 2.81 5.61
CA ASP A 295 -4.62 3.64 4.74
C ASP A 295 -5.65 4.52 5.48
N ALA A 296 -5.94 4.24 6.75
CA ALA A 296 -6.78 5.10 7.58
C ALA A 296 -6.02 6.36 8.03
N ALA A 297 -4.72 6.31 8.24
CA ALA A 297 -3.87 7.46 8.49
C ALA A 297 -3.49 8.13 7.17
N ALA A 298 -2.89 7.38 6.24
CA ALA A 298 -2.46 7.90 4.95
C ALA A 298 -2.55 6.84 3.86
N SER A 299 -3.25 7.13 2.76
CA SER A 299 -3.25 6.30 1.56
C SER A 299 -2.42 6.95 0.49
N ASN A 300 -1.37 6.26 0.06
CA ASN A 300 -0.41 6.72 -0.94
C ASN A 300 -0.86 6.35 -2.36
N ASP A 301 -0.38 7.12 -3.36
CA ASP A 301 -0.50 6.80 -4.77
C ASP A 301 0.10 5.40 -5.04
N PRO A 302 -0.69 4.42 -5.48
CA PRO A 302 -0.23 3.04 -5.64
C PRO A 302 0.71 2.82 -6.83
N SER A 303 0.94 3.81 -7.70
CA SER A 303 1.86 3.70 -8.84
C SER A 303 3.28 3.28 -8.44
N TRP A 304 3.66 3.54 -7.20
CA TRP A 304 4.94 3.15 -6.62
C TRP A 304 4.87 2.00 -5.62
N GLY A 305 3.67 1.47 -5.33
CA GLY A 305 3.49 0.27 -4.51
C GLY A 305 3.87 0.39 -3.03
N CYS A 306 3.94 1.58 -2.45
CA CYS A 306 4.44 1.80 -1.08
C CYS A 306 3.45 1.46 0.03
N GLY A 307 2.13 1.43 -0.24
CA GLY A 307 1.07 1.43 0.78
C GLY A 307 1.13 0.27 1.78
N LEU A 308 1.37 -0.96 1.32
CA LEU A 308 1.47 -2.12 2.23
C LEU A 308 2.71 -2.06 3.13
N SER A 309 3.81 -1.59 2.59
CA SER A 309 5.07 -1.42 3.35
C SER A 309 4.95 -0.31 4.39
N LEU A 310 4.33 0.84 4.05
CA LEU A 310 4.00 1.90 5.00
C LEU A 310 3.07 1.39 6.10
N THR A 311 2.06 0.61 5.75
CA THR A 311 1.15 -0.01 6.72
C THR A 311 1.89 -0.85 7.77
N LEU A 312 2.83 -1.69 7.36
CA LEU A 312 3.61 -2.48 8.32
C LEU A 312 4.60 -1.65 9.13
N ARG A 313 5.14 -0.56 8.56
CA ARG A 313 5.94 0.41 9.32
C ARG A 313 5.10 1.05 10.43
N ASP A 314 3.88 1.50 10.13
CA ASP A 314 2.94 2.04 11.12
C ASP A 314 2.66 1.03 12.23
N VAL A 315 2.34 -0.21 11.84
CA VAL A 315 2.07 -1.30 12.80
C VAL A 315 3.24 -1.52 13.74
N ARG A 316 4.46 -1.63 13.21
CA ARG A 316 5.65 -1.84 14.04
C ARG A 316 5.90 -0.67 14.98
N VAL A 317 5.90 0.56 14.46
CA VAL A 317 6.18 1.75 15.25
C VAL A 317 5.16 1.92 16.37
N LEU A 318 3.86 1.78 16.08
CA LEU A 318 2.82 1.89 17.10
C LEU A 318 2.94 0.76 18.13
N ALA A 319 3.12 -0.49 17.69
CA ALA A 319 3.27 -1.62 18.61
C ALA A 319 4.48 -1.45 19.54
N ASP A 320 5.65 -1.12 18.99
CA ASP A 320 6.88 -0.96 19.78
C ASP A 320 6.73 0.14 20.84
N LYS A 321 6.08 1.27 20.51
CA LYS A 321 5.84 2.37 21.45
C LYS A 321 4.82 1.99 22.54
N LEU A 322 3.73 1.30 22.19
CA LEU A 322 2.73 0.85 23.17
C LEU A 322 3.28 -0.21 24.13
N LEU A 323 4.16 -1.08 23.64
CA LEU A 323 4.81 -2.12 24.43
C LEU A 323 5.91 -1.58 25.36
N ALA A 324 6.52 -0.45 24.99
CA ALA A 324 7.62 0.16 25.74
C ALA A 324 7.17 1.13 26.83
N SER A 325 5.90 1.51 26.93
CA SER A 325 5.43 2.57 27.83
C SER A 325 4.06 2.28 28.42
N ASP A 326 3.86 2.68 29.68
CA ASP A 326 2.54 2.73 30.33
C ASP A 326 1.75 3.99 29.96
N ASP A 327 2.44 5.05 29.50
CA ASP A 327 1.85 6.27 28.93
C ASP A 327 1.49 6.05 27.46
N TRP A 328 0.32 5.49 27.22
CA TRP A 328 -0.16 5.21 25.88
C TRP A 328 -0.56 6.44 25.09
N SER A 329 -0.90 7.55 25.76
CA SER A 329 -1.14 8.80 25.05
C SER A 329 0.14 9.36 24.46
N GLY A 330 1.22 9.41 25.23
CA GLY A 330 2.54 9.80 24.74
C GLY A 330 3.11 8.82 23.72
N ALA A 331 2.86 7.51 23.89
CA ALA A 331 3.26 6.50 22.91
C ALA A 331 2.56 6.67 21.55
N ALA A 332 1.25 6.94 21.56
CA ALA A 332 0.47 7.20 20.35
C ALA A 332 0.84 8.54 19.69
N ASP A 333 1.17 9.55 20.48
CA ASP A 333 1.66 10.84 19.98
C ASP A 333 3.02 10.68 19.28
N GLY A 334 3.97 10.02 19.93
CA GLY A 334 5.26 9.72 19.32
C GLY A 334 5.18 8.81 18.10
N TYR A 335 4.16 7.93 18.01
CA TYR A 335 3.86 7.21 16.77
C TYR A 335 3.44 8.18 15.67
N ALA A 336 2.51 9.11 15.97
CA ALA A 336 1.99 10.05 14.99
C ALA A 336 3.10 10.95 14.41
N GLU A 337 4.07 11.40 15.22
CA GLU A 337 5.26 12.12 14.74
C GLU A 337 6.10 11.30 13.76
N GLU A 338 6.32 10.01 14.07
CA GLU A 338 7.07 9.13 13.17
C GLU A 338 6.32 8.81 11.88
N HIS A 339 5.00 8.62 11.97
CA HIS A 339 4.14 8.44 10.81
C HIS A 339 4.25 9.63 9.86
N ASP A 340 4.07 10.85 10.37
CA ASP A 340 4.16 12.08 9.56
C ASP A 340 5.51 12.16 8.84
N ARG A 341 6.61 11.87 9.53
CA ARG A 341 7.96 11.88 8.95
C ARG A 341 8.12 10.85 7.83
N HIS A 342 7.69 9.60 8.07
CA HIS A 342 7.81 8.53 7.07
C HIS A 342 6.93 8.78 5.86
N TYR A 343 5.70 9.23 6.08
CA TYR A 343 4.77 9.52 5.02
C TYR A 343 5.21 10.73 4.18
N ASP A 344 5.68 11.83 4.82
CA ASP A 344 6.20 13.01 4.09
C ASP A 344 7.32 12.63 3.13
N VAL A 345 8.27 11.80 3.57
CA VAL A 345 9.36 11.32 2.70
C VAL A 345 8.79 10.58 1.48
N ILE A 346 7.93 9.60 1.67
CA ILE A 346 7.35 8.82 0.56
C ILE A 346 6.51 9.72 -0.35
N HIS A 347 5.65 10.58 0.20
CA HIS A 347 4.81 11.49 -0.55
C HIS A 347 5.64 12.43 -1.46
N ARG A 348 6.72 13.00 -0.93
CA ARG A 348 7.62 13.87 -1.71
C ARG A 348 8.39 13.09 -2.77
N LEU A 349 8.96 11.94 -2.43
CA LEU A 349 9.72 11.12 -3.39
C LEU A 349 8.85 10.61 -4.52
N THR A 350 7.65 10.12 -4.23
CA THR A 350 6.70 9.66 -5.26
C THR A 350 6.16 10.83 -6.08
N GLY A 351 5.98 12.01 -5.48
CA GLY A 351 5.64 13.25 -6.17
C GLY A 351 6.72 13.67 -7.19
N TRP A 352 8.00 13.63 -6.81
CA TRP A 352 9.12 13.92 -7.74
C TRP A 352 9.18 12.88 -8.86
N ALA A 353 9.04 11.60 -8.53
CA ALA A 353 9.05 10.55 -9.53
C ALA A 353 7.84 10.66 -10.50
N ARG A 354 6.64 11.00 -9.99
CA ARG A 354 5.46 11.28 -10.82
C ARG A 354 5.69 12.45 -11.75
N ALA A 355 6.22 13.58 -11.25
CA ALA A 355 6.52 14.75 -12.06
C ALA A 355 7.54 14.44 -13.18
N LEU A 356 8.57 13.65 -12.89
CA LEU A 356 9.57 13.30 -13.89
C LEU A 356 9.07 12.24 -14.89
N PHE A 357 8.44 11.18 -14.42
CA PHE A 357 8.22 9.98 -15.25
C PHE A 357 6.83 9.91 -15.88
N TYR A 358 5.80 10.53 -15.31
CA TYR A 358 4.43 10.36 -15.78
C TYR A 358 3.78 11.61 -16.36
N HIS A 359 4.31 12.80 -16.07
CA HIS A 359 3.68 14.04 -16.55
C HIS A 359 3.84 14.18 -18.07
N PRO A 360 2.74 14.26 -18.86
CA PRO A 360 2.80 14.21 -20.33
C PRO A 360 3.20 15.53 -21.01
N SER A 361 3.35 16.64 -20.26
CA SER A 361 3.64 17.96 -20.83
C SER A 361 5.01 18.03 -21.51
N LEU A 362 5.13 18.96 -22.47
CA LEU A 362 6.40 19.22 -23.15
C LEU A 362 7.49 19.75 -22.20
N VAL A 363 7.11 20.49 -21.17
CA VAL A 363 8.04 20.96 -20.14
C VAL A 363 8.64 19.79 -19.38
N ALA A 364 7.78 18.86 -18.90
CA ALA A 364 8.23 17.63 -18.25
C ALA A 364 9.08 16.76 -19.19
N ALA A 365 8.77 16.73 -20.49
CA ALA A 365 9.55 15.98 -21.47
C ALA A 365 10.98 16.51 -21.60
N ALA A 366 11.16 17.83 -21.65
CA ALA A 366 12.49 18.44 -21.73
C ALA A 366 13.34 18.19 -20.48
N VAL A 367 12.73 18.32 -19.27
CA VAL A 367 13.40 18.00 -17.99
C VAL A 367 13.77 16.52 -17.95
N ARG A 368 12.87 15.66 -18.38
CA ARG A 368 13.07 14.20 -18.40
C ARG A 368 14.24 13.79 -19.29
N GLU A 369 14.34 14.36 -20.49
CA GLU A 369 15.43 14.04 -21.42
C GLU A 369 16.80 14.30 -20.77
N SER A 370 16.98 15.47 -20.15
CA SER A 370 18.21 15.79 -19.43
C SER A 370 18.44 14.91 -18.21
N ALA A 371 17.42 14.71 -17.39
CA ALA A 371 17.53 13.92 -16.15
C ALA A 371 17.80 12.44 -16.43
N LEU A 372 17.11 11.83 -17.41
CA LEU A 372 17.33 10.42 -17.76
C LEU A 372 18.73 10.16 -18.30
N ALA A 373 19.29 11.04 -19.09
CA ALA A 373 20.67 10.91 -19.58
C ALA A 373 21.67 10.82 -18.41
N ARG A 374 21.47 11.64 -17.37
CA ARG A 374 22.30 11.63 -16.15
C ARG A 374 22.05 10.43 -15.26
N LEU A 375 20.78 10.00 -15.13
CA LEU A 375 20.42 8.78 -14.39
C LEU A 375 21.01 7.51 -15.02
N VAL A 376 21.08 7.44 -16.34
CA VAL A 376 21.72 6.34 -17.07
C VAL A 376 23.23 6.33 -16.82
N ALA A 377 23.86 7.51 -16.86
CA ALA A 377 25.29 7.66 -16.62
C ALA A 377 25.69 7.39 -15.15
N ASP A 378 24.83 7.78 -14.20
CA ASP A 378 25.03 7.59 -12.76
C ASP A 378 23.71 7.18 -12.09
N ARG A 379 23.55 5.88 -11.92
CA ARG A 379 22.33 5.29 -11.30
C ARG A 379 22.15 5.66 -9.82
N THR A 380 23.18 6.17 -9.15
CA THR A 380 23.07 6.63 -7.76
C THR A 380 22.26 7.92 -7.62
N ARG A 381 21.91 8.57 -8.73
CA ARG A 381 20.99 9.72 -8.79
C ARG A 381 19.53 9.30 -8.63
N GLY A 382 19.21 8.04 -8.88
CA GLY A 382 17.85 7.51 -8.77
C GLY A 382 17.35 7.46 -7.32
N LEU A 383 16.03 7.55 -7.17
CA LEU A 383 15.35 7.38 -5.88
C LEU A 383 15.08 5.89 -5.66
N ASP A 384 15.76 5.28 -4.72
CA ASP A 384 15.55 3.86 -4.39
C ASP A 384 14.33 3.64 -3.49
N ILE A 385 13.16 4.01 -3.99
CA ILE A 385 11.88 3.88 -3.28
C ILE A 385 11.59 2.40 -2.96
N VAL A 386 11.94 1.50 -3.87
CA VAL A 386 11.68 0.05 -3.71
C VAL A 386 12.61 -0.60 -2.68
N GLY A 387 13.88 -0.24 -2.67
CA GLY A 387 14.88 -0.86 -1.81
C GLY A 387 15.00 -0.23 -0.42
N ILE A 388 14.85 1.10 -0.31
CA ILE A 388 15.11 1.88 0.91
C ILE A 388 13.83 2.49 1.48
N GLY A 389 12.95 3.00 0.62
CA GLY A 389 11.67 3.59 1.02
C GLY A 389 11.81 4.87 1.85
N PRO A 390 11.11 4.98 3.00
CA PRO A 390 11.03 6.22 3.79
C PRO A 390 12.32 6.59 4.52
N ASP A 391 13.34 5.74 4.46
CA ASP A 391 14.65 6.01 5.05
C ASP A 391 15.60 6.70 4.03
N LEU A 392 15.12 6.99 2.81
CA LEU A 392 15.85 7.78 1.82
C LEU A 392 16.02 9.23 2.27
N PRO A 393 17.19 9.85 2.00
CA PRO A 393 17.35 11.28 2.17
C PRO A 393 16.36 12.05 1.30
N CYS A 394 15.55 12.91 1.91
CA CYS A 394 14.55 13.72 1.22
C CYS A 394 14.86 15.22 1.39
N SER A 395 15.97 15.67 0.78
CA SER A 395 16.46 17.05 0.84
C SER A 395 16.35 17.73 -0.52
N GLU A 396 16.49 19.07 -0.53
CA GLU A 396 16.57 19.82 -1.77
C GLU A 396 17.80 19.40 -2.62
N ALA A 397 18.90 19.04 -1.99
CA ALA A 397 20.07 18.50 -2.71
C ALA A 397 19.73 17.15 -3.40
N THR A 398 18.98 16.27 -2.74
CA THR A 398 18.49 15.04 -3.35
C THR A 398 17.56 15.32 -4.53
N ARG A 399 16.63 16.27 -4.38
CA ARG A 399 15.73 16.70 -5.45
C ARG A 399 16.50 17.20 -6.67
N ARG A 400 17.41 18.16 -6.48
CA ARG A 400 18.23 18.74 -7.56
C ARG A 400 19.05 17.66 -8.28
N ARG A 401 19.66 16.77 -7.52
CA ARG A 401 20.42 15.66 -8.08
C ARG A 401 19.53 14.73 -8.93
N PHE A 402 18.34 14.40 -8.46
CA PHE A 402 17.39 13.55 -9.17
C PHE A 402 16.92 14.20 -10.48
N PHE A 403 16.60 15.50 -10.46
CA PHE A 403 16.18 16.24 -11.66
C PHE A 403 17.35 16.67 -12.56
N GLY A 404 18.59 16.42 -12.14
CA GLY A 404 19.77 16.81 -12.92
C GLY A 404 20.01 18.32 -12.94
N GLU A 405 19.73 18.99 -11.84
CA GLU A 405 19.90 20.45 -11.64
C GLU A 405 21.20 20.79 -10.88
N ASP A 406 22.06 19.81 -10.61
CA ASP A 406 23.36 19.93 -9.91
C ASP A 406 24.57 20.02 -10.86
#